data_6fa0de2ab63f299fb000a06625044998
#
_entry.id   6fa0de2ab63f299fb000a06625044998
#
_cell.length_a   1.000
_cell.length_b   1.000
_cell.length_c   1.000
_cell.angle_alpha   90.00
_cell.angle_beta   90.00
_cell.angle_gamma   90.00
#
_symmetry.space_group_name_H-M   'P 1'
#
loop_
_entity.id
_entity.type
_entity.pdbx_description
1 polymer ?
#
loop_
_entity_poly.entity_id
_entity_poly.type
_entity_poly.pdbx_seq_one_letter_code
_entity_poly.pdbx_strand_id
1 'polypeptide(L)'
;WFFTIYAAICLRLMDQPMPFHIGDGMHWGIFIWILAAFSGTVCHSKQCTLADYYRNIHLYFLKGKNGSELDNFKQQREIFYSLPWKGNFWWKAFLYFYGNYTRQQERMTPNFQRFYALVKEKYGDNIPQELRNEFRAASKPLMKYTNILTFNTRAIALYISLLIGEPWLYFVFEIIVMTSLFVYMRHCHEAVCAQLYYKYAAK
;
A
#
# COMPACT_ATOMS: atom_id res chain seq x y z
N TRP A 1 -10.86 -6.80 11.18
CA TRP A 1 -12.06 -6.89 10.33
C TRP A 1 -11.80 -7.72 9.07
N PHE A 2 -10.81 -7.40 8.22
CA PHE A 2 -10.58 -8.14 6.98
C PHE A 2 -10.28 -9.63 7.21
N PHE A 3 -9.44 -9.98 8.16
CA PHE A 3 -9.14 -11.37 8.46
C PHE A 3 -10.40 -12.16 8.89
N THR A 4 -11.27 -11.55 9.68
CA THR A 4 -12.54 -12.17 10.10
C THR A 4 -13.47 -12.41 8.92
N ILE A 5 -13.61 -11.41 8.04
CA ILE A 5 -14.43 -11.52 6.83
C ILE A 5 -13.87 -12.59 5.88
N TYR A 6 -12.55 -12.62 5.65
CA TYR A 6 -11.90 -13.60 4.80
C TYR A 6 -12.11 -15.03 5.34
N ALA A 7 -11.92 -15.21 6.66
CA ALA A 7 -12.17 -16.50 7.30
C ALA A 7 -13.63 -16.93 7.17
N ALA A 8 -14.58 -16.02 7.37
CA ALA A 8 -16.01 -16.31 7.21
C ALA A 8 -16.37 -16.74 5.77
N ILE A 9 -15.81 -16.06 4.75
CA ILE A 9 -15.99 -16.45 3.35
C ILE A 9 -15.39 -17.83 3.09
N CYS A 10 -14.17 -18.09 3.57
CA CYS A 10 -13.52 -19.39 3.40
C CYS A 10 -14.31 -20.53 4.05
N LEU A 11 -14.75 -20.36 5.29
CA LEU A 11 -15.57 -21.34 6.01
C LEU A 11 -16.90 -21.62 5.31
N ARG A 12 -17.53 -20.57 4.72
CA ARG A 12 -18.76 -20.73 3.96
C ARG A 12 -18.58 -21.49 2.65
N LEU A 13 -17.46 -21.29 1.96
CA LEU A 13 -17.23 -21.80 0.62
C LEU A 13 -16.51 -23.15 0.56
N MET A 14 -15.77 -23.54 1.61
CA MET A 14 -14.89 -24.72 1.55
C MET A 14 -15.60 -26.01 1.15
N ASP A 15 -16.86 -26.17 1.53
CA ASP A 15 -17.67 -27.37 1.20
C ASP A 15 -18.53 -27.18 -0.06
N GLN A 16 -18.39 -26.02 -0.74
CA GLN A 16 -19.16 -25.75 -1.96
C GLN A 16 -18.37 -26.21 -3.20
N PRO A 17 -19.08 -26.58 -4.29
CA PRO A 17 -18.43 -26.93 -5.56
C PRO A 17 -17.75 -25.69 -6.16
N MET A 18 -16.62 -25.92 -6.84
CA MET A 18 -15.94 -24.87 -7.58
C MET A 18 -16.78 -24.40 -8.77
N PRO A 19 -16.74 -23.08 -9.10
CA PRO A 19 -17.42 -22.57 -10.26
C PRO A 19 -16.82 -23.13 -11.57
N PHE A 20 -17.58 -23.05 -12.66
CA PHE A 20 -17.14 -23.41 -14.03
C PHE A 20 -16.83 -24.90 -14.25
N HIS A 21 -17.38 -25.83 -13.46
CA HIS A 21 -17.16 -27.27 -13.60
C HIS A 21 -15.66 -27.66 -13.69
N ILE A 22 -14.81 -26.90 -12.96
CA ILE A 22 -13.38 -27.18 -12.86
C ILE A 22 -13.23 -28.48 -12.05
N GLY A 23 -13.08 -29.62 -12.75
CA GLY A 23 -13.03 -30.95 -12.16
C GLY A 23 -14.42 -31.39 -11.67
N ASP A 24 -15.01 -32.39 -12.30
CA ASP A 24 -16.34 -32.91 -11.92
C ASP A 24 -16.45 -33.18 -10.43
N GLY A 25 -17.21 -32.34 -9.71
CA GLY A 25 -17.45 -32.47 -8.26
C GLY A 25 -16.36 -31.94 -7.34
N MET A 26 -15.37 -31.19 -7.83
CA MET A 26 -14.33 -30.62 -6.99
C MET A 26 -14.88 -29.46 -6.14
N HIS A 27 -14.67 -29.56 -4.83
CA HIS A 27 -15.04 -28.51 -3.87
C HIS A 27 -13.89 -27.54 -3.66
N TRP A 28 -14.18 -26.33 -3.17
CA TRP A 28 -13.18 -25.32 -2.88
C TRP A 28 -12.11 -25.81 -1.87
N GLY A 29 -12.51 -26.51 -0.81
CA GLY A 29 -11.59 -27.04 0.19
C GLY A 29 -10.50 -26.06 0.61
N ILE A 30 -9.25 -26.51 0.51
CA ILE A 30 -8.07 -25.69 0.85
C ILE A 30 -7.80 -24.56 -0.15
N PHE A 31 -8.27 -24.66 -1.38
CA PHE A 31 -7.98 -23.68 -2.42
C PHE A 31 -8.55 -22.31 -2.12
N ILE A 32 -9.73 -22.22 -1.47
CA ILE A 32 -10.31 -20.94 -1.08
C ILE A 32 -9.43 -20.23 -0.04
N TRP A 33 -8.81 -20.97 0.86
CA TRP A 33 -7.87 -20.43 1.86
C TRP A 33 -6.59 -19.92 1.22
N ILE A 34 -6.07 -20.63 0.22
CA ILE A 34 -4.88 -20.19 -0.55
C ILE A 34 -5.22 -18.91 -1.30
N LEU A 35 -6.38 -18.84 -1.95
CA LEU A 35 -6.85 -17.66 -2.69
C LEU A 35 -7.02 -16.46 -1.75
N ALA A 36 -7.66 -16.65 -0.59
CA ALA A 36 -7.85 -15.63 0.42
C ALA A 36 -6.52 -15.15 1.03
N ALA A 37 -5.61 -16.07 1.35
CA ALA A 37 -4.29 -15.74 1.88
C ALA A 37 -3.48 -14.92 0.88
N PHE A 38 -3.46 -15.31 -0.39
CA PHE A 38 -2.78 -14.56 -1.44
C PHE A 38 -3.39 -13.17 -1.64
N SER A 39 -4.72 -13.08 -1.74
CA SER A 39 -5.46 -11.82 -1.84
C SER A 39 -5.14 -10.89 -0.67
N GLY A 40 -5.22 -11.38 0.57
CA GLY A 40 -5.07 -10.57 1.78
C GLY A 40 -3.63 -10.19 2.10
N THR A 41 -2.70 -11.17 2.08
CA THR A 41 -1.34 -10.92 2.54
C THR A 41 -0.43 -10.35 1.46
N VAL A 42 -0.58 -10.79 0.21
CA VAL A 42 0.27 -10.35 -0.90
C VAL A 42 -0.29 -9.12 -1.60
N CYS A 43 -1.58 -9.15 -1.99
CA CYS A 43 -2.17 -8.08 -2.79
C CYS A 43 -2.64 -6.92 -1.91
N HIS A 44 -3.61 -7.15 -1.04
CA HIS A 44 -4.23 -6.12 -0.20
C HIS A 44 -3.21 -5.35 0.64
N SER A 45 -2.30 -6.06 1.33
CA SER A 45 -1.29 -5.45 2.18
C SER A 45 -0.43 -4.44 1.42
N LYS A 46 0.10 -4.82 0.24
CA LYS A 46 0.94 -3.92 -0.58
C LYS A 46 0.18 -2.73 -1.14
N GLN A 47 -1.07 -2.95 -1.55
CA GLN A 47 -1.93 -1.90 -2.10
C GLN A 47 -2.23 -0.83 -1.06
N CYS A 48 -2.61 -1.23 0.17
CA CYS A 48 -2.87 -0.30 1.27
C CYS A 48 -1.59 0.43 1.69
N THR A 49 -0.47 -0.30 1.83
CA THR A 49 0.83 0.26 2.21
C THR A 49 1.27 1.37 1.26
N LEU A 50 1.14 1.17 -0.04
CA LEU A 50 1.58 2.15 -1.03
C LEU A 50 0.59 3.30 -1.19
N ALA A 51 -0.72 3.03 -1.12
CA ALA A 51 -1.75 4.06 -1.17
C ALA A 51 -1.59 5.06 -0.02
N ASP A 52 -1.33 4.57 1.19
CA ASP A 52 -1.06 5.38 2.37
C ASP A 52 0.23 6.18 2.20
N TYR A 53 1.31 5.54 1.74
CA TYR A 53 2.58 6.20 1.51
C TYR A 53 2.49 7.34 0.49
N TYR A 54 1.81 7.15 -0.63
CA TYR A 54 1.64 8.20 -1.63
C TYR A 54 0.79 9.37 -1.13
N ARG A 55 -0.18 9.10 -0.27
CA ARG A 55 -0.93 10.15 0.41
C ARG A 55 0.00 10.96 1.33
N ASN A 56 0.84 10.32 2.11
CA ASN A 56 1.79 10.97 3.00
C ASN A 56 2.85 11.77 2.22
N ILE A 57 3.37 11.23 1.12
CA ILE A 57 4.25 11.97 0.21
C ILE A 57 3.56 13.25 -0.32
N HIS A 58 2.33 13.13 -0.82
CA HIS A 58 1.57 14.28 -1.32
C HIS A 58 1.36 15.34 -0.22
N LEU A 59 1.00 14.92 0.98
CA LEU A 59 0.81 15.80 2.14
C LEU A 59 2.13 16.46 2.58
N TYR A 60 3.26 15.77 2.49
CA TYR A 60 4.56 16.34 2.78
C TYR A 60 4.89 17.53 1.88
N PHE A 61 4.66 17.41 0.57
CA PHE A 61 4.83 18.52 -0.36
C PHE A 61 3.73 19.59 -0.25
N LEU A 62 2.58 19.26 0.32
CA LEU A 62 1.48 20.21 0.55
C LEU A 62 1.69 21.05 1.81
N LYS A 63 1.99 20.40 2.94
CA LYS A 63 1.98 21.00 4.29
C LYS A 63 3.36 21.08 4.94
N GLY A 64 4.38 20.41 4.37
CA GLY A 64 5.68 20.25 4.99
C GLY A 64 5.71 19.14 6.05
N LYS A 65 6.83 19.08 6.79
CA LYS A 65 7.11 18.03 7.77
C LYS A 65 6.03 17.90 8.87
N ASN A 66 5.44 19.00 9.29
CA ASN A 66 4.43 19.01 10.36
C ASN A 66 3.05 18.45 9.93
N GLY A 67 2.87 18.15 8.65
CA GLY A 67 1.59 17.68 8.11
C GLY A 67 1.63 16.28 7.50
N SER A 68 2.73 15.55 7.63
CA SER A 68 2.86 14.21 7.05
C SER A 68 3.72 13.28 7.92
N GLU A 69 3.32 12.02 7.99
CA GLU A 69 4.07 10.93 8.63
C GLU A 69 5.01 10.27 7.60
N LEU A 70 5.97 11.04 7.07
CA LEU A 70 6.95 10.51 6.12
C LEU A 70 8.19 10.00 6.88
N ASP A 71 8.06 8.83 7.45
CA ASP A 71 9.11 8.18 8.22
C ASP A 71 10.16 7.49 7.34
N ASN A 72 11.36 7.35 7.88
CA ASN A 72 12.48 6.66 7.25
C ASN A 72 12.80 5.37 8.00
N PHE A 73 12.98 4.26 7.27
CA PHE A 73 13.31 2.96 7.83
C PHE A 73 14.56 3.00 8.73
N LYS A 74 15.60 3.75 8.32
CA LYS A 74 16.86 3.85 9.07
C LYS A 74 16.62 4.45 10.45
N GLN A 75 15.87 5.55 10.54
CA GLN A 75 15.50 6.19 11.81
C GLN A 75 14.71 5.26 12.72
N GLN A 76 13.73 4.53 12.18
CA GLN A 76 12.95 3.56 12.94
C GLN A 76 13.81 2.43 13.49
N ARG A 77 14.81 1.99 12.73
CA ARG A 77 15.78 0.96 13.19
C ARG A 77 16.75 1.49 14.25
N GLU A 78 17.20 2.71 14.14
CA GLU A 78 18.03 3.35 15.16
C GLU A 78 17.28 3.42 16.50
N ILE A 79 16.02 3.85 16.50
CA ILE A 79 15.15 3.87 17.68
C ILE A 79 14.96 2.44 18.23
N PHE A 80 14.71 1.45 17.37
CA PHE A 80 14.57 0.06 17.78
C PHE A 80 15.80 -0.48 18.50
N TYR A 81 17.01 -0.17 18.01
CA TYR A 81 18.25 -0.65 18.62
C TYR A 81 18.64 0.13 19.87
N SER A 82 18.27 1.40 19.98
CA SER A 82 18.58 2.22 21.17
C SER A 82 17.80 1.80 22.42
N LEU A 83 16.66 1.13 22.26
CA LEU A 83 15.80 0.74 23.38
C LEU A 83 16.18 -0.64 23.95
N PRO A 84 16.25 -0.82 25.28
CA PRO A 84 16.40 -2.14 25.88
C PRO A 84 15.09 -2.94 25.78
N TRP A 85 15.19 -4.28 25.75
CA TRP A 85 14.01 -5.15 25.75
C TRP A 85 13.22 -5.11 27.06
N LYS A 86 13.93 -4.98 28.18
CA LYS A 86 13.30 -4.97 29.52
C LYS A 86 12.47 -3.69 29.67
N GLY A 87 11.19 -3.84 29.88
CA GLY A 87 10.24 -2.75 30.02
C GLY A 87 9.67 -2.19 28.69
N ASN A 88 10.25 -2.54 27.52
CA ASN A 88 9.85 -1.98 26.21
C ASN A 88 9.43 -3.04 25.20
N PHE A 89 9.04 -4.24 25.64
CA PHE A 89 8.73 -5.36 24.74
C PHE A 89 7.70 -5.02 23.67
N TRP A 90 6.54 -4.50 24.06
CA TRP A 90 5.45 -4.17 23.12
C TRP A 90 5.83 -3.04 22.18
N TRP A 91 6.56 -2.03 22.69
CA TRP A 91 7.03 -0.91 21.86
C TRP A 91 8.08 -1.37 20.84
N LYS A 92 9.00 -2.22 21.25
CA LYS A 92 9.99 -2.82 20.31
C LYS A 92 9.33 -3.73 19.29
N ALA A 93 8.33 -4.53 19.68
CA ALA A 93 7.56 -5.33 18.75
C ALA A 93 6.85 -4.43 17.71
N PHE A 94 6.20 -3.35 18.15
CA PHE A 94 5.61 -2.37 17.26
C PHE A 94 6.64 -1.78 16.30
N LEU A 95 7.78 -1.30 16.80
CA LEU A 95 8.86 -0.71 15.97
C LEU A 95 9.43 -1.71 14.96
N TYR A 96 9.49 -2.99 15.31
CA TYR A 96 9.90 -4.03 14.37
C TYR A 96 8.96 -4.16 13.18
N PHE A 97 7.66 -4.27 13.43
CA PHE A 97 6.64 -4.36 12.39
C PHE A 97 6.52 -3.06 11.60
N TYR A 98 6.52 -1.92 12.29
CA TYR A 98 6.45 -0.60 11.67
C TYR A 98 7.67 -0.30 10.80
N GLY A 99 8.88 -0.62 11.26
CA GLY A 99 10.09 -0.50 10.46
C GLY A 99 10.07 -1.38 9.21
N ASN A 100 9.55 -2.61 9.30
CA ASN A 100 9.38 -3.47 8.12
C ASN A 100 8.34 -2.91 7.14
N TYR A 101 7.26 -2.30 7.65
CA TYR A 101 6.26 -1.60 6.85
C TYR A 101 6.89 -0.42 6.10
N THR A 102 7.64 0.45 6.77
CA THR A 102 8.36 1.58 6.17
C THR A 102 9.40 1.10 5.13
N ARG A 103 10.15 0.04 5.44
CA ARG A 103 11.09 -0.57 4.48
C ARG A 103 10.41 -1.06 3.21
N GLN A 104 9.19 -1.60 3.33
CA GLN A 104 8.42 -2.03 2.18
C GLN A 104 7.98 -0.83 1.32
N GLN A 105 7.56 0.28 1.93
CA GLN A 105 7.23 1.53 1.23
C GLN A 105 8.44 2.05 0.43
N GLU A 106 9.61 2.15 1.07
CA GLU A 106 10.84 2.61 0.42
C GLU A 106 11.26 1.71 -0.75
N ARG A 107 11.19 0.38 -0.59
CA ARG A 107 11.51 -0.58 -1.66
C ARG A 107 10.59 -0.48 -2.88
N MET A 108 9.34 -0.13 -2.66
CA MET A 108 8.36 0.01 -3.74
C MET A 108 8.48 1.34 -4.49
N THR A 109 9.24 2.31 -3.97
CA THR A 109 9.33 3.68 -4.49
C THR A 109 10.77 4.17 -4.73
N PRO A 110 11.59 3.46 -5.52
CA PRO A 110 13.01 3.76 -5.67
C PRO A 110 13.29 5.14 -6.29
N ASN A 111 12.48 5.58 -7.28
CA ASN A 111 12.66 6.90 -7.89
C ASN A 111 12.26 8.02 -6.93
N PHE A 112 11.21 7.81 -6.13
CA PHE A 112 10.86 8.76 -5.08
C PHE A 112 11.99 8.87 -4.05
N GLN A 113 12.60 7.76 -3.62
CA GLN A 113 13.71 7.80 -2.65
C GLN A 113 14.90 8.60 -3.18
N ARG A 114 15.26 8.41 -4.46
CA ARG A 114 16.33 9.20 -5.11
C ARG A 114 15.98 10.68 -5.18
N PHE A 115 14.76 11.01 -5.59
CA PHE A 115 14.28 12.38 -5.65
C PHE A 115 14.26 13.03 -4.27
N TYR A 116 13.74 12.32 -3.27
CA TYR A 116 13.65 12.82 -1.90
C TYR A 116 15.04 13.06 -1.28
N ALA A 117 15.99 12.16 -1.52
CA ALA A 117 17.39 12.34 -1.09
C ALA A 117 18.01 13.61 -1.70
N LEU A 118 17.84 13.82 -3.01
CA LEU A 118 18.31 15.03 -3.70
C LEU A 118 17.67 16.31 -3.11
N VAL A 119 16.37 16.29 -2.86
CA VAL A 119 15.65 17.43 -2.27
C VAL A 119 16.16 17.73 -0.86
N LYS A 120 16.40 16.70 -0.06
CA LYS A 120 16.94 16.85 1.29
C LYS A 120 18.37 17.38 1.29
N GLU A 121 19.19 16.91 0.38
CA GLU A 121 20.59 17.36 0.24
C GLU A 121 20.65 18.85 -0.17
N LYS A 122 19.85 19.27 -1.17
CA LYS A 122 19.88 20.64 -1.70
C LYS A 122 19.17 21.66 -0.81
N TYR A 123 18.06 21.31 -0.20
CA TYR A 123 17.13 22.25 0.44
C TYR A 123 16.86 21.98 1.92
N GLY A 124 17.28 20.83 2.44
CA GLY A 124 16.95 20.43 3.82
C GLY A 124 15.45 20.37 4.06
N ASP A 125 14.97 21.09 5.07
CA ASP A 125 13.53 21.20 5.38
C ASP A 125 12.86 22.40 4.68
N ASN A 126 13.64 23.28 4.02
CA ASN A 126 13.15 24.51 3.36
C ASN A 126 12.96 24.28 1.85
N ILE A 127 12.07 23.39 1.48
CA ILE A 127 11.79 23.07 0.08
C ILE A 127 11.18 24.28 -0.63
N PRO A 128 11.76 24.73 -1.79
CA PRO A 128 11.24 25.85 -2.56
C PRO A 128 9.77 25.68 -2.95
N GLN A 129 9.00 26.76 -2.88
CA GLN A 129 7.57 26.75 -3.20
C GLN A 129 7.29 26.31 -4.64
N GLU A 130 8.18 26.64 -5.58
CA GLU A 130 8.09 26.22 -6.98
C GLU A 130 8.10 24.69 -7.09
N LEU A 131 9.08 24.01 -6.47
CA LEU A 131 9.20 22.56 -6.45
C LEU A 131 7.98 21.91 -5.78
N ARG A 132 7.51 22.47 -4.65
CA ARG A 132 6.32 21.99 -3.95
C ARG A 132 5.08 22.06 -4.84
N ASN A 133 4.88 23.17 -5.54
CA ASN A 133 3.74 23.36 -6.44
C ASN A 133 3.82 22.42 -7.65
N GLU A 134 5.01 22.23 -8.22
CA GLU A 134 5.22 21.33 -9.35
C GLU A 134 4.95 19.87 -8.96
N PHE A 135 5.52 19.41 -7.84
CA PHE A 135 5.25 18.05 -7.33
C PHE A 135 3.75 17.83 -7.05
N ARG A 136 3.10 18.82 -6.42
CA ARG A 136 1.66 18.76 -6.13
C ARG A 136 0.82 18.69 -7.40
N ALA A 137 1.12 19.51 -8.40
CA ALA A 137 0.40 19.49 -9.66
C ALA A 137 0.50 18.13 -10.35
N ALA A 138 1.69 17.53 -10.36
CA ALA A 138 1.92 16.22 -10.96
C ALA A 138 1.30 15.05 -10.15
N SER A 139 1.33 15.10 -8.81
CA SER A 139 0.83 14.03 -7.95
C SER A 139 -0.68 14.09 -7.69
N LYS A 140 -1.31 15.28 -7.74
CA LYS A 140 -2.73 15.47 -7.46
C LYS A 140 -3.66 14.58 -8.30
N PRO A 141 -3.47 14.40 -9.63
CA PRO A 141 -4.31 13.50 -10.42
C PRO A 141 -4.26 12.03 -9.97
N LEU A 142 -3.16 11.63 -9.29
CA LEU A 142 -2.95 10.27 -8.82
C LEU A 142 -3.67 10.01 -7.49
N MET A 143 -4.04 11.04 -6.74
CA MET A 143 -4.68 10.90 -5.42
C MET A 143 -6.06 10.22 -5.48
N LYS A 144 -6.76 10.28 -6.61
CA LYS A 144 -8.01 9.51 -6.82
C LYS A 144 -7.77 8.00 -6.70
N TYR A 145 -6.62 7.51 -7.17
CA TYR A 145 -6.28 6.09 -7.12
C TYR A 145 -5.93 5.63 -5.70
N THR A 146 -5.28 6.50 -4.89
CA THR A 146 -5.06 6.19 -3.48
C THR A 146 -6.39 6.01 -2.75
N ASN A 147 -7.41 6.81 -3.06
CA ASN A 147 -8.73 6.71 -2.47
C ASN A 147 -9.47 5.43 -2.92
N ILE A 148 -9.36 5.06 -4.20
CA ILE A 148 -9.95 3.81 -4.72
C ILE A 148 -9.30 2.59 -4.07
N LEU A 149 -7.98 2.62 -3.84
CA LEU A 149 -7.23 1.54 -3.18
C LEU A 149 -7.50 1.44 -1.67
N THR A 150 -8.40 2.25 -1.11
CA THR A 150 -8.78 2.21 0.31
C THR A 150 -10.01 1.35 0.58
N PHE A 151 -10.53 1.43 1.80
CA PHE A 151 -11.59 0.59 2.34
C PHE A 151 -12.90 0.62 1.53
N ASN A 152 -13.37 1.79 1.09
CA ASN A 152 -14.72 1.94 0.55
C ASN A 152 -14.94 1.11 -0.74
N THR A 153 -14.00 1.14 -1.68
CA THR A 153 -14.09 0.35 -2.92
C THR A 153 -14.13 -1.14 -2.63
N ARG A 154 -13.34 -1.59 -1.66
CA ARG A 154 -13.33 -2.99 -1.21
C ARG A 154 -14.64 -3.40 -0.57
N ALA A 155 -15.19 -2.56 0.29
CA ALA A 155 -16.48 -2.81 0.90
C ALA A 155 -17.59 -2.94 -0.15
N ILE A 156 -17.63 -2.04 -1.13
CA ILE A 156 -18.59 -2.11 -2.24
C ILE A 156 -18.42 -3.41 -3.03
N ALA A 157 -17.20 -3.75 -3.43
CA ALA A 157 -16.94 -4.99 -4.18
C ALA A 157 -17.32 -6.25 -3.38
N LEU A 158 -17.05 -6.26 -2.07
CA LEU A 158 -17.48 -7.33 -1.18
C LEU A 158 -19.01 -7.46 -1.14
N TYR A 159 -19.72 -6.34 -0.93
CA TYR A 159 -21.19 -6.35 -0.93
C TYR A 159 -21.76 -6.84 -2.25
N ILE A 160 -21.22 -6.40 -3.38
CA ILE A 160 -21.66 -6.86 -4.71
C ILE A 160 -21.44 -8.38 -4.83
N SER A 161 -20.29 -8.91 -4.44
CA SER A 161 -20.01 -10.34 -4.52
C SER A 161 -20.92 -11.18 -3.61
N LEU A 162 -21.31 -10.65 -2.45
CA LEU A 162 -22.27 -11.28 -1.55
C LEU A 162 -23.68 -11.26 -2.11
N LEU A 163 -24.11 -10.16 -2.75
CA LEU A 163 -25.43 -10.03 -3.37
C LEU A 163 -25.60 -10.97 -4.57
N ILE A 164 -24.52 -11.17 -5.35
CA ILE A 164 -24.51 -12.13 -6.45
C ILE A 164 -24.53 -13.59 -5.94
N GLY A 165 -24.19 -13.81 -4.67
CA GLY A 165 -24.09 -15.15 -4.09
C GLY A 165 -22.73 -15.83 -4.29
N GLU A 166 -21.74 -15.13 -4.88
CA GLU A 166 -20.42 -15.65 -5.23
C GLU A 166 -19.31 -14.87 -4.50
N PRO A 167 -19.12 -15.07 -3.18
CA PRO A 167 -18.16 -14.28 -2.36
C PRO A 167 -16.70 -14.42 -2.81
N TRP A 168 -16.32 -15.51 -3.49
CA TRP A 168 -14.96 -15.70 -4.03
C TRP A 168 -14.59 -14.65 -5.09
N LEU A 169 -15.58 -14.06 -5.78
CA LEU A 169 -15.35 -12.97 -6.74
C LEU A 169 -14.68 -11.76 -6.10
N TYR A 170 -14.89 -11.54 -4.80
CA TYR A 170 -14.19 -10.49 -4.07
C TYR A 170 -12.66 -10.71 -4.05
N PHE A 171 -12.20 -11.94 -3.86
CA PHE A 171 -10.76 -12.23 -3.89
C PHE A 171 -10.17 -12.03 -5.30
N VAL A 172 -10.91 -12.43 -6.32
CA VAL A 172 -10.50 -12.21 -7.72
C VAL A 172 -10.45 -10.71 -8.05
N PHE A 173 -11.44 -9.94 -7.62
CA PHE A 173 -11.43 -8.48 -7.75
C PHE A 173 -10.19 -7.86 -7.08
N GLU A 174 -9.87 -8.27 -5.87
CA GLU A 174 -8.70 -7.79 -5.11
C GLU A 174 -7.39 -8.13 -5.83
N ILE A 175 -7.27 -9.34 -6.37
CA ILE A 175 -6.07 -9.80 -7.08
C ILE A 175 -5.93 -9.13 -8.45
N ILE A 176 -6.99 -9.05 -9.24
CA ILE A 176 -6.89 -8.58 -10.62
C ILE A 176 -7.09 -7.06 -10.68
N VAL A 177 -8.25 -6.57 -10.29
CA VAL A 177 -8.62 -5.16 -10.52
C VAL A 177 -7.79 -4.23 -9.63
N MET A 178 -7.74 -4.51 -8.34
CA MET A 178 -7.03 -3.66 -7.39
C MET A 178 -5.51 -3.72 -7.59
N THR A 179 -4.96 -4.89 -7.96
CA THR A 179 -3.52 -5.00 -8.25
C THR A 179 -3.16 -4.29 -9.56
N SER A 180 -3.98 -4.36 -10.59
CA SER A 180 -3.76 -3.62 -11.84
C SER A 180 -3.75 -2.10 -11.59
N LEU A 181 -4.68 -1.61 -10.79
CA LEU A 181 -4.75 -0.21 -10.41
C LEU A 181 -3.53 0.21 -9.55
N PHE A 182 -3.11 -0.63 -8.63
CA PHE A 182 -1.91 -0.44 -7.82
C PHE A 182 -0.64 -0.34 -8.69
N VAL A 183 -0.45 -1.25 -9.65
CA VAL A 183 0.70 -1.23 -10.57
C VAL A 183 0.70 0.02 -11.43
N TYR A 184 -0.46 0.40 -11.97
CA TYR A 184 -0.62 1.63 -12.75
C TYR A 184 -0.27 2.88 -11.92
N MET A 185 -0.84 3.03 -10.72
CA MET A 185 -0.58 4.15 -9.84
C MET A 185 0.90 4.26 -9.47
N ARG A 186 1.53 3.12 -9.14
CA ARG A 186 2.95 3.05 -8.84
C ARG A 186 3.80 3.51 -10.03
N HIS A 187 3.50 3.00 -11.22
CA HIS A 187 4.23 3.37 -12.44
C HIS A 187 4.16 4.88 -12.70
N CYS A 188 2.97 5.45 -12.65
CA CYS A 188 2.78 6.88 -12.86
C CYS A 188 3.51 7.74 -11.82
N HIS A 189 3.41 7.38 -10.52
CA HIS A 189 4.06 8.13 -9.47
C HIS A 189 5.59 8.06 -9.55
N GLU A 190 6.15 6.89 -9.82
CA GLU A 190 7.59 6.70 -9.99
C GLU A 190 8.12 7.42 -11.25
N ALA A 191 7.34 7.50 -12.33
CA ALA A 191 7.68 8.29 -13.51
C ALA A 191 7.75 9.79 -13.20
N VAL A 192 6.78 10.34 -12.46
CA VAL A 192 6.79 11.73 -11.98
C VAL A 192 8.04 12.01 -11.14
N CYS A 193 8.36 11.12 -10.19
CA CYS A 193 9.53 11.29 -9.34
C CYS A 193 10.85 11.24 -10.13
N ALA A 194 10.95 10.36 -11.13
CA ALA A 194 12.12 10.28 -12.01
C ALA A 194 12.29 11.58 -12.84
N GLN A 195 11.21 12.09 -13.42
CA GLN A 195 11.25 13.36 -14.20
C GLN A 195 11.71 14.52 -13.33
N LEU A 196 11.15 14.66 -12.13
CA LEU A 196 11.53 15.71 -11.20
C LEU A 196 12.98 15.54 -10.71
N TYR A 197 13.42 14.31 -10.46
CA TYR A 197 14.81 14.04 -10.10
C TYR A 197 15.77 14.58 -11.16
N TYR A 198 15.61 14.22 -12.43
CA TYR A 198 16.49 14.68 -13.50
C TYR A 198 16.43 16.19 -13.71
N LYS A 199 15.24 16.78 -13.63
CA LYS A 199 15.07 18.24 -13.76
C LYS A 199 15.83 19.02 -12.67
N TYR A 200 15.72 18.56 -11.42
CA TYR A 200 16.35 19.26 -10.28
C TYR A 200 17.79 18.80 -9.99
N ALA A 201 18.25 17.70 -10.53
CA ALA A 201 19.66 17.33 -10.51
C ALA A 201 20.50 18.16 -11.48
N ALA A 202 19.91 18.64 -12.58
CA ALA A 202 20.58 19.47 -13.59
C ALA A 202 20.63 20.98 -13.25
N LYS A 203 19.82 21.42 -12.27
CA LYS A 203 19.84 22.78 -11.72
C LYS A 203 20.86 22.90 -10.57
#